data_94bdb4be8cd53e4ff97317681335318b
#
_entry.id   94bdb4be8cd53e4ff97317681335318b
#
_cell.length_a   1.000
_cell.length_b   1.000
_cell.length_c   1.000
_cell.angle_alpha   90.00
_cell.angle_beta   90.00
_cell.angle_gamma   90.00
#
_symmetry.space_group_name_H-M   'P 1'
#
loop_
_entity.id
_entity.type
_entity.pdbx_description
1 polymer ?
#
loop_
_entity_poly.entity_id
_entity_poly.type
_entity_poly.pdbx_seq_one_letter_code
_entity_poly.pdbx_strand_id
1 'polypeptide(L)'
;MRQESAGKGDLILVLNSGSSSLKFGVYEKRGNDEEALLTGSAEGIGRENGTLQIRSADGKLVLQQKGMHESQNDALRTLAGAMQGHVRSAPVAVGHRIVHGGPNLCEHQRITPEMLKELRAATHFAPLHIPLAYR
;
A
#
# COMPACT_ATOMS: atom_id res chain seq x y z
N MET A 1 -20.88 -3.86 23.35
CA MET A 1 -20.32 -3.63 22.80
C MET A 1 -19.45 -4.15 22.38
N ARG A 2 -19.32 -4.74 22.26
CA ARG A 2 -18.36 -5.15 21.79
C ARG A 2 -17.99 -4.92 20.85
N GLN A 3 -18.74 -4.40 20.63
CA GLN A 3 -18.19 -3.93 19.61
C GLN A 3 -16.93 -3.33 19.63
N GLU A 4 -16.48 -2.66 20.61
CA GLU A 4 -15.16 -2.18 20.71
C GLU A 4 -14.15 -3.25 20.54
N SER A 5 -14.36 -4.40 21.10
CA SER A 5 -13.45 -5.51 20.92
C SER A 5 -13.42 -5.97 19.47
N ALA A 6 -14.55 -5.84 18.78
CA ALA A 6 -14.59 -6.19 17.36
C ALA A 6 -13.70 -5.30 16.52
N GLY A 7 -13.48 -4.05 16.93
CA GLY A 7 -12.65 -3.12 16.19
C GLY A 7 -11.20 -3.07 16.60
N LYS A 8 -10.73 -4.03 17.39
CA LYS A 8 -9.41 -3.94 18.01
C LYS A 8 -8.36 -4.89 17.46
N GLY A 9 -8.61 -5.48 16.33
CA GLY A 9 -7.55 -6.20 15.64
C GLY A 9 -6.49 -5.21 15.15
N ASP A 10 -5.27 -5.70 15.01
CA ASP A 10 -4.19 -4.89 14.45
C ASP A 10 -4.42 -4.63 12.97
N LEU A 11 -4.19 -3.41 12.54
CA LEU A 11 -4.33 -3.04 11.14
C LEU A 11 -2.99 -3.12 10.43
N ILE A 12 -3.01 -3.67 9.23
CA ILE A 12 -1.85 -3.80 8.38
C ILE A 12 -2.18 -3.17 7.03
N LEU A 13 -1.34 -2.27 6.58
CA LEU A 13 -1.43 -1.69 5.25
C LEU A 13 -0.50 -2.45 4.32
N VAL A 14 -1.01 -2.86 3.17
CA VAL A 14 -0.22 -3.56 2.15
C VAL A 14 -0.18 -2.70 0.90
N LEU A 15 1.00 -2.50 0.35
CA LEU A 15 1.23 -1.67 -0.83
C LEU A 15 1.91 -2.47 -1.93
N ASN A 16 1.50 -2.22 -3.15
CA ASN A 16 2.10 -2.79 -4.34
C ASN A 16 2.19 -1.71 -5.41
N SER A 17 3.38 -1.22 -5.67
CA SER A 17 3.63 -0.12 -6.60
C SER A 17 4.04 -0.64 -7.97
N GLY A 18 3.35 -0.17 -9.01
CA GLY A 18 3.77 -0.36 -10.40
C GLY A 18 4.41 0.92 -10.94
N SER A 19 4.68 0.96 -12.23
CA SER A 19 5.30 2.13 -12.88
C SER A 19 4.38 3.35 -12.84
N SER A 20 3.08 3.15 -13.03
CA SER A 20 2.07 4.21 -13.00
C SER A 20 0.84 3.82 -12.22
N SER A 21 0.97 2.87 -11.31
CA SER A 21 -0.14 2.38 -10.50
C SER A 21 0.29 2.12 -9.06
N LEU A 22 -0.70 2.11 -8.18
CA LEU A 22 -0.49 1.76 -6.78
C LEU A 22 -1.72 0.96 -6.35
N LYS A 23 -1.51 -0.26 -5.90
CA LYS A 23 -2.57 -1.07 -5.30
C LYS A 23 -2.34 -1.16 -3.81
N PHE A 24 -3.41 -1.17 -3.05
CA PHE A 24 -3.29 -1.18 -1.60
C PHE A 24 -4.45 -1.92 -0.96
N GLY A 25 -4.22 -2.37 0.25
CA GLY A 25 -5.26 -2.94 1.07
C GLY A 25 -4.98 -2.67 2.54
N VAL A 26 -6.04 -2.50 3.31
CA VAL A 26 -5.97 -2.40 4.76
C VAL A 26 -6.64 -3.64 5.30
N TYR A 27 -5.92 -4.40 6.09
CA TYR A 27 -6.37 -5.66 6.66
C TYR A 27 -6.38 -5.57 8.17
N GLU A 28 -7.36 -6.19 8.77
CA GLU A 28 -7.40 -6.36 10.22
C GLU A 28 -7.00 -7.79 10.56
N LYS A 29 -6.04 -7.91 11.44
CA LYS A 29 -5.58 -9.21 11.89
C LYS A 29 -6.03 -9.45 13.33
N ARG A 30 -6.70 -10.58 13.55
CA ARG A 30 -7.14 -11.02 14.87
C ARG A 30 -6.70 -12.46 15.05
N GLY A 31 -5.69 -12.68 15.90
CA GLY A 31 -5.13 -14.01 16.04
C GLY A 31 -4.61 -14.53 14.70
N ASN A 32 -5.18 -15.61 14.22
CA ASN A 32 -4.81 -16.20 12.94
C ASN A 32 -5.71 -15.79 11.78
N ASP A 33 -6.75 -14.99 12.06
CA ASP A 33 -7.67 -14.55 11.03
C ASP A 33 -7.27 -13.19 10.47
N GLU A 34 -7.56 -13.00 9.20
CA GLU A 34 -7.29 -11.74 8.50
C GLU A 34 -8.53 -11.35 7.71
N GLU A 35 -8.87 -10.09 7.74
CA GLU A 35 -10.02 -9.59 7.03
C GLU A 35 -9.67 -8.28 6.34
N ALA A 36 -10.00 -8.19 5.06
CA ALA A 36 -9.82 -6.95 4.31
C ALA A 36 -10.89 -5.94 4.72
N LEU A 37 -10.46 -4.77 5.18
CA LEU A 37 -11.38 -3.68 5.53
C LEU A 37 -11.56 -2.73 4.36
N LEU A 38 -10.46 -2.37 3.69
CA LEU A 38 -10.47 -1.49 2.53
C LEU A 38 -9.48 -2.06 1.51
N THR A 39 -9.85 -1.94 0.26
CA THR A 39 -8.93 -2.22 -0.84
C THR A 39 -9.07 -1.12 -1.87
N GLY A 40 -8.05 -0.92 -2.67
CA GLY A 40 -8.15 0.09 -3.70
C GLY A 40 -6.96 0.13 -4.62
N SER A 41 -7.06 1.04 -5.55
CA SER A 41 -6.01 1.22 -6.55
C SER A 41 -6.00 2.65 -7.05
N ALA A 42 -4.82 3.11 -7.41
CA ALA A 42 -4.63 4.32 -8.20
C ALA A 42 -4.00 3.88 -9.51
N GLU A 43 -4.57 4.33 -10.61
CA GLU A 43 -4.10 4.00 -11.96
C GLU A 43 -3.80 5.28 -12.71
N GLY A 44 -2.88 5.20 -13.68
CA GLY A 44 -2.52 6.35 -14.48
C GLY A 44 -1.85 7.47 -13.69
N ILE A 45 -1.08 7.11 -12.68
CA ILE A 45 -0.32 8.09 -11.87
C ILE A 45 0.65 8.83 -12.79
N GLY A 46 0.64 10.15 -12.69
CA GLY A 46 1.43 11.01 -13.56
C GLY A 46 0.73 11.37 -14.87
N ARG A 47 -0.51 10.94 -15.06
CA ARG A 47 -1.29 11.22 -16.27
C ARG A 47 -2.55 11.97 -15.91
N GLU A 48 -3.05 12.77 -16.86
CA GLU A 48 -4.25 13.57 -16.65
C GLU A 48 -5.50 12.75 -16.40
N ASN A 49 -5.59 11.57 -16.97
CA ASN A 49 -6.74 10.70 -16.86
C ASN A 49 -6.58 9.63 -15.77
N GLY A 50 -5.77 9.92 -14.77
CA GLY A 50 -5.61 9.01 -13.64
C GLY A 50 -6.89 8.79 -12.86
N THR A 51 -6.96 7.67 -12.17
CA THR A 51 -8.11 7.32 -11.33
C THR A 51 -7.65 6.78 -9.99
N LEU A 52 -8.47 6.96 -8.98
CA LEU A 52 -8.26 6.37 -7.66
C LEU A 52 -9.58 5.84 -7.16
N GLN A 53 -9.60 4.59 -6.73
CA GLN A 53 -10.79 3.94 -6.16
C GLN A 53 -10.46 3.28 -4.84
N ILE A 54 -11.40 3.37 -3.91
CA ILE A 54 -11.32 2.66 -2.63
C ILE A 54 -12.66 1.98 -2.40
N ARG A 55 -12.61 0.70 -2.02
CA ARG A 55 -13.80 -0.09 -1.71
C ARG A 55 -13.71 -0.64 -0.30
N SER A 56 -14.86 -0.74 0.34
CA SER A 56 -14.96 -1.38 1.65
C SER A 56 -15.02 -2.91 1.51
N ALA A 57 -15.03 -3.61 2.65
CA ALA A 57 -15.00 -5.07 2.69
C ALA A 57 -16.15 -5.72 1.92
N ASP A 58 -17.31 -5.06 1.87
CA ASP A 58 -18.48 -5.57 1.15
C ASP A 58 -18.49 -5.22 -0.34
N GLY A 59 -17.40 -4.62 -0.84
CA GLY A 59 -17.26 -4.24 -2.23
C GLY A 59 -17.89 -2.90 -2.60
N LYS A 60 -18.44 -2.18 -1.65
CA LYS A 60 -19.02 -0.87 -1.91
C LYS A 60 -17.94 0.17 -2.16
N LEU A 61 -18.20 1.04 -3.11
CA LEU A 61 -17.30 2.12 -3.44
C LEU A 61 -17.33 3.17 -2.33
N VAL A 62 -16.18 3.40 -1.70
CA VAL A 62 -16.01 4.37 -0.62
C VAL A 62 -15.55 5.70 -1.18
N LEU A 63 -14.67 5.66 -2.16
CA LEU A 63 -14.11 6.84 -2.78
C LEU A 63 -13.79 6.54 -4.22
N GLN A 64 -14.10 7.48 -5.09
CA GLN A 64 -13.68 7.43 -6.49
C GLN A 64 -13.30 8.84 -6.91
N GLN A 65 -12.10 8.99 -7.43
CA GLN A 65 -11.60 10.26 -7.95
C GLN A 65 -11.03 10.04 -9.33
N LYS A 66 -11.23 11.02 -10.19
CA LYS A 66 -10.60 11.09 -11.50
C LYS A 66 -9.73 12.34 -11.55
N GLY A 67 -8.59 12.23 -12.15
CA GLY A 67 -7.68 13.35 -12.29
C GLY A 67 -6.25 12.95 -12.00
N MET A 68 -5.38 13.93 -12.09
CA MET A 68 -3.96 13.69 -11.99
C MET A 68 -3.49 13.52 -10.56
N HIS A 69 -2.82 12.43 -10.27
CA HIS A 69 -1.95 12.28 -9.12
C HIS A 69 -0.52 12.34 -9.66
N GLU A 70 0.24 13.32 -9.25
CA GLU A 70 1.56 13.56 -9.84
C GLU A 70 2.56 12.46 -9.50
N SER A 71 2.38 11.82 -8.34
CA SER A 71 3.31 10.81 -7.87
C SER A 71 2.58 9.77 -7.02
N GLN A 72 3.28 8.69 -6.72
CA GLN A 72 2.76 7.69 -5.80
C GLN A 72 2.56 8.25 -4.40
N ASN A 73 3.39 9.21 -4.00
CA ASN A 73 3.20 9.88 -2.71
C ASN A 73 1.89 10.67 -2.67
N ASP A 74 1.48 11.30 -3.77
CA ASP A 74 0.20 12.00 -3.83
C ASP A 74 -0.96 11.00 -3.69
N ALA A 75 -0.87 9.87 -4.36
CA ALA A 75 -1.89 8.83 -4.24
C ALA A 75 -1.96 8.29 -2.80
N LEU A 76 -0.82 8.10 -2.16
CA LEU A 76 -0.77 7.66 -0.77
C LEU A 76 -1.36 8.68 0.19
N ARG A 77 -1.14 9.96 -0.04
CA ARG A 77 -1.75 11.01 0.79
C ARG A 77 -3.25 10.99 0.69
N THR A 78 -3.78 10.84 -0.52
CA THR A 78 -5.22 10.73 -0.73
C THR A 78 -5.78 9.50 -0.02
N LEU A 79 -5.08 8.38 -0.12
CA LEU A 79 -5.46 7.16 0.59
C LEU A 79 -5.46 7.37 2.11
N ALA A 80 -4.40 7.98 2.65
CA ALA A 80 -4.31 8.21 4.08
C ALA A 80 -5.46 9.08 4.60
N GLY A 81 -5.83 10.11 3.83
CA GLY A 81 -6.98 10.95 4.17
C GLY A 81 -8.28 10.17 4.18
N ALA A 82 -8.48 9.30 3.20
CA ALA A 82 -9.69 8.47 3.14
C ALA A 82 -9.72 7.45 4.27
N MET A 83 -8.58 6.88 4.63
CA MET A 83 -8.49 5.90 5.70
C MET A 83 -8.93 6.48 7.05
N GLN A 84 -8.62 7.73 7.32
CA GLN A 84 -8.99 8.36 8.60
C GLN A 84 -10.49 8.35 8.86
N GLY A 85 -11.29 8.37 7.81
CA GLY A 85 -12.74 8.32 7.95
C GLY A 85 -13.33 6.91 8.01
N HIS A 86 -12.53 5.88 7.74
CA HIS A 86 -13.06 4.52 7.57
C HIS A 86 -12.38 3.46 8.44
N VAL A 87 -11.30 3.80 9.12
CA VAL A 87 -10.63 2.90 10.04
C VAL A 87 -10.40 3.61 11.37
N ARG A 88 -10.38 2.83 12.44
CA ARG A 88 -10.33 3.38 13.80
C ARG A 88 -8.95 3.77 14.27
N SER A 89 -7.94 3.18 13.71
CA SER A 89 -6.58 3.38 14.17
C SER A 89 -5.61 3.36 13.00
N ALA A 90 -4.40 3.83 13.24
CA ALA A 90 -3.35 3.74 12.26
C ALA A 90 -2.86 2.30 12.11
N PRO A 91 -2.38 1.90 10.93
CA PRO A 91 -1.76 0.60 10.78
C PRO A 91 -0.55 0.46 11.69
N VAL A 92 -0.37 -0.73 12.27
CA VAL A 92 0.79 -1.05 13.11
C VAL A 92 1.97 -1.52 12.26
N ALA A 93 1.71 -1.91 11.03
CA ALA A 93 2.73 -2.39 10.11
C ALA A 93 2.34 -2.07 8.68
N VAL A 94 3.34 -1.96 7.82
CA VAL A 94 3.16 -1.77 6.38
C VAL A 94 3.95 -2.86 5.66
N GLY A 95 3.27 -3.61 4.81
CA GLY A 95 3.91 -4.55 3.91
C GLY A 95 4.03 -3.92 2.53
N HIS A 96 5.21 -3.98 1.95
CA HIS A 96 5.44 -3.45 0.60
C HIS A 96 6.02 -4.56 -0.27
N ARG A 97 5.36 -4.82 -1.40
CA ARG A 97 5.88 -5.78 -2.34
C ARG A 97 7.04 -5.19 -3.12
N ILE A 98 8.15 -5.91 -3.14
CA ILE A 98 9.30 -5.56 -3.96
C ILE A 98 9.43 -6.65 -5.03
N VAL A 99 9.28 -6.25 -6.28
CA VAL A 99 9.24 -7.18 -7.41
C VAL A 99 10.59 -7.85 -7.61
N HIS A 100 11.68 -7.12 -7.40
CA HIS A 100 13.03 -7.64 -7.61
C HIS A 100 13.98 -6.99 -6.61
N GLY A 101 14.63 -7.80 -5.81
CA GLY A 101 15.57 -7.33 -4.79
C GLY A 101 17.04 -7.55 -5.13
N GLY A 102 17.34 -8.05 -6.33
CA GLY A 102 18.71 -8.42 -6.67
C GLY A 102 19.11 -9.77 -6.06
N PRO A 103 20.39 -10.11 -6.13
CA PRO A 103 20.84 -11.45 -5.68
C PRO A 103 20.80 -11.67 -4.17
N ASN A 104 20.78 -10.59 -3.38
CA ASN A 104 20.89 -10.70 -1.92
C ASN A 104 19.57 -10.53 -1.18
N LEU A 105 18.53 -9.98 -1.83
CA LEU A 105 17.23 -9.72 -1.20
C LEU A 105 16.21 -10.69 -1.78
N CYS A 106 16.24 -11.92 -1.28
CA CYS A 106 15.44 -13.01 -1.84
C CYS A 106 14.30 -13.46 -0.94
N GLU A 107 14.17 -12.90 0.26
CA GLU A 107 13.18 -13.33 1.24
C GLU A 107 12.42 -12.12 1.80
N HIS A 108 11.26 -12.41 2.39
CA HIS A 108 10.53 -11.40 3.15
C HIS A 108 11.36 -10.95 4.33
N GLN A 109 11.48 -9.65 4.52
CA GLN A 109 12.26 -9.11 5.61
C GLN A 109 11.80 -7.70 5.97
N ARG A 110 12.24 -7.24 7.11
CA ARG A 110 11.95 -5.87 7.53
C ARG A 110 12.71 -4.88 6.69
N ILE A 111 12.09 -3.75 6.41
CA ILE A 111 12.75 -2.65 5.73
C ILE A 111 13.62 -1.91 6.75
N THR A 112 14.91 -1.92 6.52
CA THR A 112 15.90 -1.26 7.36
C THR A 112 16.76 -0.37 6.47
N PRO A 113 17.54 0.58 7.04
CA PRO A 113 18.48 1.36 6.23
C PRO A 113 19.46 0.49 5.44
N GLU A 114 19.91 -0.61 6.03
CA GLU A 114 20.82 -1.55 5.37
C GLU A 114 20.13 -2.25 4.21
N MET A 115 18.89 -2.67 4.39
CA MET A 115 18.11 -3.31 3.33
C MET A 115 17.89 -2.35 2.17
N LEU A 116 17.56 -1.09 2.46
CA LEU A 116 17.37 -0.07 1.42
C LEU A 116 18.65 0.18 0.65
N LYS A 117 19.80 0.15 1.32
CA LYS A 117 21.09 0.28 0.66
C LYS A 117 21.36 -0.87 -0.29
N GLU A 118 21.07 -2.10 0.13
CA GLU A 118 21.14 -3.29 -0.73
C GLU A 118 20.21 -3.17 -1.93
N LEU A 119 18.99 -2.71 -1.70
CA LEU A 119 18.01 -2.55 -2.76
C LEU A 119 18.47 -1.54 -3.82
N ARG A 120 19.04 -0.41 -3.39
CA ARG A 120 19.57 0.58 -4.30
C ARG A 120 20.77 0.05 -5.09
N ALA A 121 21.61 -0.71 -4.44
CA ALA A 121 22.77 -1.33 -5.11
C ALA A 121 22.31 -2.35 -6.16
N ALA A 122 21.14 -2.95 -6.00
CA ALA A 122 20.61 -3.93 -6.93
C ALA A 122 19.82 -3.31 -8.09
N THR A 123 19.72 -1.99 -8.16
CA THR A 123 18.88 -1.29 -9.16
C THR A 123 19.19 -1.72 -10.59
N HIS A 124 20.43 -2.01 -10.89
CA HIS A 124 20.83 -2.41 -12.25
C HIS A 124 20.24 -3.74 -12.71
N PHE A 125 19.75 -4.58 -11.78
CA PHE A 125 19.09 -5.84 -12.15
C PHE A 125 17.67 -5.62 -12.62
N ALA A 126 16.99 -4.58 -12.11
CA ALA A 126 15.60 -4.26 -12.47
C ALA A 126 15.37 -2.75 -12.39
N PRO A 127 15.94 -1.97 -13.34
CA PRO A 127 15.93 -0.51 -13.23
C PRO A 127 14.55 0.11 -13.32
N LEU A 128 13.54 -0.61 -13.84
CA LEU A 128 12.18 -0.10 -13.89
C LEU A 128 11.38 -0.38 -12.63
N HIS A 129 11.79 -1.35 -11.82
CA HIS A 129 11.01 -1.79 -10.67
C HIS A 129 11.62 -1.40 -9.34
N ILE A 130 12.94 -1.57 -9.18
CA ILE A 130 13.59 -1.33 -7.90
C ILE A 130 13.52 0.12 -7.44
N PRO A 131 13.78 1.13 -8.31
CA PRO A 131 13.67 2.52 -7.87
C PRO A 131 12.29 2.91 -7.37
N LEU A 132 11.23 2.28 -7.88
CA LEU A 132 9.88 2.53 -7.42
C LEU A 132 9.64 2.03 -6.01
N ALA A 133 10.34 0.99 -5.61
CA ALA A 133 10.14 0.34 -4.32
C ALA A 133 10.68 1.18 -3.15
N TYR A 134 11.66 2.05 -3.37
CA TYR A 134 12.24 2.86 -2.29
C TYR A 134 11.99 4.37 -2.42
N ARG A 135 11.09 4.75 -3.29
CA ARG A 135 10.61 6.13 -3.36
C ARG A 135 9.54 6.40 -2.31
#